data_bd26f36d83f30bf20476a73afaf6a45e
#
_entry.id   bd26f36d83f30bf20476a73afaf6a45e
#
_cell.length_a   1.000
_cell.length_b   1.000
_cell.length_c   1.000
_cell.angle_alpha   90.00
_cell.angle_beta   90.00
_cell.angle_gamma   90.00
#
_symmetry.space_group_name_H-M   'P 1'
#
loop_
_entity.id
_entity.type
_entity.pdbx_description
1 polymer ?
#
loop_
_entity_poly.entity_id
_entity_poly.type
_entity_poly.pdbx_seq_one_letter_code
_entity_poly.pdbx_strand_id
1 'polypeptide(L)'
;MEQENCTQCQHCKKTKERPPEEYRALMNRIKRIQGQLRGIENMLDSNAYCTDILTQVAAATAALNSFSRELLSSHIKSCVAQNIREGNDEVIDELLATLQKLMR
;
A
#
# COMPACT_ATOMS: atom_id res chain seq x y z
N MET A 1 -8.22 3.26 24.13
CA MET A 1 -8.73 3.26 23.32
C MET A 1 -9.10 2.20 22.78
N GLU A 2 -9.71 1.79 22.89
CA GLU A 2 -10.16 0.76 22.52
C GLU A 2 -9.61 0.30 21.39
N GLN A 3 -9.09 0.96 20.82
CA GLN A 3 -8.62 0.40 19.78
C GLN A 3 -7.41 -0.23 19.93
N GLU A 4 -6.87 -0.31 21.05
CA GLU A 4 -5.75 -1.02 21.21
C GLU A 4 -5.87 -2.37 20.88
N ASN A 5 -6.96 -2.94 21.09
CA ASN A 5 -7.09 -4.27 20.75
C ASN A 5 -7.07 -4.44 19.33
N CYS A 6 -7.15 -3.39 18.57
CA CYS A 6 -7.18 -3.52 17.17
C CYS A 6 -5.83 -3.27 16.60
N THR A 7 -4.82 -3.31 17.40
CA THR A 7 -3.52 -3.04 16.91
C THR A 7 -3.01 -4.06 15.99
N GLN A 8 -3.58 -5.27 16.02
CA GLN A 8 -3.14 -6.23 15.12
C GLN A 8 -4.05 -6.35 14.00
N CYS A 9 -4.42 -5.31 13.38
CA CYS A 9 -5.26 -5.38 12.21
C CYS A 9 -6.59 -5.90 12.51
N GLN A 10 -7.15 -5.56 13.65
CA GLN A 10 -8.41 -6.09 13.95
C GLN A 10 -9.49 -5.39 13.26
N HIS A 11 -10.62 -5.98 13.24
CA HIS A 11 -11.69 -5.49 12.45
C HIS A 11 -12.33 -4.26 13.01
N CYS A 12 -12.23 -4.06 14.30
CA CYS A 12 -13.00 -2.97 14.90
C CYS A 12 -12.49 -1.62 14.47
N LYS A 13 -11.18 -1.44 14.34
CA LYS A 13 -10.68 -0.15 13.98
C LYS A 13 -9.94 -0.14 12.70
N LYS A 14 -9.50 -1.23 12.20
CA LYS A 14 -8.78 -1.31 10.95
C LYS A 14 -7.51 -0.49 10.97
N THR A 15 -6.86 -0.44 12.12
CA THR A 15 -5.58 0.23 12.21
C THR A 15 -4.51 -0.78 12.54
N LYS A 16 -3.28 -0.44 12.28
CA LYS A 16 -2.17 -1.31 12.54
C LYS A 16 -0.95 -0.50 12.85
N GLU A 17 -0.28 -0.86 13.95
CA GLU A 17 1.00 -0.27 14.26
C GLU A 17 2.06 -1.11 13.64
N ARG A 18 3.00 -0.49 12.95
CA ARG A 18 4.08 -1.19 12.27
C ARG A 18 5.38 -0.98 12.99
N PRO A 19 6.31 -1.91 12.89
CA PRO A 19 7.64 -1.67 13.43
C PRO A 19 8.24 -0.43 12.78
N PRO A 20 9.07 0.32 13.50
CA PRO A 20 9.60 1.56 12.94
C PRO A 20 10.36 1.38 11.65
N GLU A 21 11.05 0.25 11.48
CA GLU A 21 11.78 0.01 10.25
C GLU A 21 10.86 -0.19 9.07
N GLU A 22 9.79 -0.94 9.29
CA GLU A 22 8.83 -1.18 8.23
C GLU A 22 8.12 0.10 7.86
N TYR A 23 7.73 0.88 8.86
CA TYR A 23 7.09 2.16 8.62
C TYR A 23 7.98 3.07 7.79
N ARG A 24 9.27 3.13 8.17
CA ARG A 24 10.19 4.00 7.47
C ARG A 24 10.37 3.58 6.03
N ALA A 25 10.48 2.28 5.79
CA ALA A 25 10.66 1.78 4.43
C ALA A 25 9.44 2.08 3.56
N LEU A 26 8.26 1.88 4.09
CA LEU A 26 7.04 2.17 3.36
C LEU A 26 6.88 3.66 3.11
N MET A 27 7.18 4.47 4.13
CA MET A 27 7.08 5.92 3.98
C MET A 27 8.07 6.44 2.94
N ASN A 28 9.28 5.87 2.90
CA ASN A 28 10.26 6.29 1.93
C ASN A 28 9.81 5.96 0.51
N ARG A 29 9.13 4.83 0.32
CA ARG A 29 8.59 4.50 -0.99
C ARG A 29 7.53 5.51 -1.41
N ILE A 30 6.67 5.89 -0.48
CA ILE A 30 5.61 6.86 -0.79
C ILE A 30 6.21 8.22 -1.13
N LYS A 31 7.22 8.64 -0.37
CA LYS A 31 7.84 9.93 -0.65
C LYS A 31 8.51 9.96 -2.01
N ARG A 32 9.10 8.82 -2.40
CA ARG A 32 9.71 8.74 -3.71
C ARG A 32 8.65 8.83 -4.81
N ILE A 33 7.49 8.21 -4.59
CA ILE A 33 6.40 8.28 -5.54
C ILE A 33 5.85 9.70 -5.62
N GLN A 34 5.78 10.39 -4.49
CA GLN A 34 5.37 11.78 -4.51
C GLN A 34 6.31 12.62 -5.37
N GLY A 35 7.60 12.33 -5.29
CA GLY A 35 8.57 13.02 -6.14
C GLY A 35 8.32 12.73 -7.61
N GLN A 36 7.98 11.49 -7.95
CA GLN A 36 7.67 11.14 -9.32
C GLN A 36 6.43 11.88 -9.81
N LEU A 37 5.42 11.99 -8.97
CA LEU A 37 4.22 12.72 -9.34
C LEU A 37 4.49 14.20 -9.53
N ARG A 38 5.36 14.76 -8.68
CA ARG A 38 5.73 16.15 -8.84
C ARG A 38 6.47 16.35 -10.14
N GLY A 39 7.29 15.39 -10.52
CA GLY A 39 7.97 15.44 -11.82
C GLY A 39 6.99 15.43 -12.99
N ILE A 40 5.95 14.60 -12.89
CA ILE A 40 4.92 14.53 -13.92
C ILE A 40 4.19 15.87 -13.99
N GLU A 41 3.90 16.45 -12.85
CA GLU A 41 3.25 17.74 -12.79
C GLU A 41 4.08 18.80 -13.49
N ASN A 42 5.39 18.81 -13.25
CA ASN A 42 6.27 19.75 -13.88
C ASN A 42 6.36 19.52 -15.38
N MET A 43 6.34 18.27 -15.82
CA MET A 43 6.36 17.98 -17.24
C MET A 43 5.10 18.49 -17.91
N LEU A 44 3.96 18.31 -17.27
CA LEU A 44 2.72 18.81 -17.83
C LEU A 44 2.74 20.32 -17.91
N ASP A 45 3.24 20.96 -16.88
CA ASP A 45 3.29 22.41 -16.82
C ASP A 45 4.23 23.00 -17.87
N SER A 46 5.28 22.27 -18.23
CA SER A 46 6.23 22.76 -19.22
C SER A 46 5.94 22.24 -20.62
N ASN A 47 4.77 21.64 -20.82
CA ASN A 47 4.35 21.13 -22.11
C ASN A 47 5.28 20.08 -22.69
N ALA A 48 5.72 19.17 -21.85
CA ALA A 48 6.55 18.07 -22.30
C ALA A 48 5.77 17.19 -23.27
N TYR A 49 6.49 16.44 -24.06
CA TYR A 49 5.88 15.61 -25.09
C TYR A 49 5.03 14.52 -24.43
N CYS A 50 3.90 14.24 -25.04
CA CYS A 50 2.91 13.34 -24.44
C CYS A 50 3.46 11.98 -24.09
N THR A 51 4.22 11.35 -24.98
CA THR A 51 4.72 10.01 -24.68
C THR A 51 5.76 10.03 -23.58
N ASP A 52 6.47 11.13 -23.40
CA ASP A 52 7.42 11.22 -22.30
C ASP A 52 6.67 11.29 -20.97
N ILE A 53 5.56 12.00 -20.92
CA ILE A 53 4.76 12.05 -19.72
C ILE A 53 4.18 10.67 -19.42
N LEU A 54 3.69 9.98 -20.45
CA LEU A 54 3.12 8.67 -20.25
C LEU A 54 4.15 7.66 -19.77
N THR A 55 5.40 7.80 -20.22
CA THR A 55 6.46 6.95 -19.73
C THR A 55 6.68 7.16 -18.23
N GLN A 56 6.62 8.40 -17.78
CA GLN A 56 6.77 8.69 -16.36
C GLN A 56 5.57 8.18 -15.57
N VAL A 57 4.38 8.24 -16.16
CA VAL A 57 3.19 7.69 -15.52
C VAL A 57 3.35 6.18 -15.34
N ALA A 58 3.89 5.50 -16.35
CA ALA A 58 4.11 4.07 -16.24
C ALA A 58 5.09 3.75 -15.11
N ALA A 59 6.12 4.57 -14.96
CA ALA A 59 7.08 4.36 -13.89
C ALA A 59 6.44 4.57 -12.52
N ALA A 60 5.61 5.59 -12.38
CA ALA A 60 4.92 5.85 -11.12
C ALA A 60 3.94 4.73 -10.80
N THR A 61 3.26 4.20 -11.83
CA THR A 61 2.34 3.10 -11.64
C THR A 61 3.08 1.86 -11.15
N ALA A 62 4.24 1.58 -11.75
CA ALA A 62 5.04 0.44 -11.32
C ALA A 62 5.49 0.59 -9.86
N ALA A 63 5.85 1.81 -9.47
CA ALA A 63 6.27 2.07 -8.11
C ALA A 63 5.11 1.89 -7.13
N LEU A 64 3.91 2.32 -7.53
CA LEU A 64 2.73 2.12 -6.69
C LEU A 64 2.41 0.64 -6.55
N ASN A 65 2.54 -0.12 -7.62
CA ASN A 65 2.30 -1.56 -7.55
C ASN A 65 3.31 -2.24 -6.63
N SER A 66 4.55 -1.78 -6.67
CA SER A 66 5.58 -2.32 -5.79
C SER A 66 5.25 -2.00 -4.32
N PHE A 67 4.78 -0.79 -4.06
CA PHE A 67 4.36 -0.42 -2.72
C PHE A 67 3.22 -1.31 -2.24
N SER A 68 2.25 -1.56 -3.13
CA SER A 68 1.11 -2.40 -2.79
C SER A 68 1.55 -3.82 -2.44
N ARG A 69 2.51 -4.36 -3.21
CA ARG A 69 2.99 -5.70 -2.94
C ARG A 69 3.71 -5.79 -1.59
N GLU A 70 4.51 -4.77 -1.27
CA GLU A 70 5.20 -4.77 0.02
C GLU A 70 4.21 -4.68 1.16
N LEU A 71 3.23 -3.80 1.03
CA LEU A 71 2.25 -3.64 2.07
C LEU A 71 1.42 -4.91 2.25
N LEU A 72 1.01 -5.52 1.15
CA LEU A 72 0.21 -6.73 1.20
C LEU A 72 1.02 -7.89 1.80
N SER A 73 2.28 -8.01 1.42
CA SER A 73 3.12 -9.06 1.97
C SER A 73 3.23 -8.95 3.48
N SER A 74 3.44 -7.74 3.97
CA SER A 74 3.52 -7.50 5.39
C SER A 74 2.19 -7.83 6.08
N HIS A 75 1.09 -7.44 5.45
CA HIS A 75 -0.23 -7.71 6.00
C HIS A 75 -0.49 -9.21 6.11
N ILE A 76 -0.15 -9.96 5.07
CA ILE A 76 -0.35 -11.40 5.10
C ILE A 76 0.49 -12.05 6.18
N LYS A 77 1.75 -11.64 6.29
CA LYS A 77 2.64 -12.27 7.26
C LYS A 77 2.26 -11.99 8.69
N SER A 78 1.73 -10.81 8.96
CA SER A 78 1.44 -10.45 10.33
C SER A 78 -0.03 -10.59 10.67
N CYS A 79 -0.89 -9.84 10.01
CA CYS A 79 -2.28 -9.77 10.41
C CYS A 79 -3.12 -10.95 9.95
N VAL A 80 -2.97 -11.33 8.69
CA VAL A 80 -3.81 -12.39 8.15
C VAL A 80 -3.46 -13.71 8.81
N ALA A 81 -2.16 -14.01 8.90
CA ALA A 81 -1.74 -15.27 9.50
C ALA A 81 -2.18 -15.36 10.96
N GLN A 82 -2.06 -14.24 11.69
CA GLN A 82 -2.44 -14.24 13.08
C GLN A 82 -3.95 -14.47 13.24
N ASN A 83 -4.75 -13.80 12.43
CA ASN A 83 -6.19 -13.95 12.52
C ASN A 83 -6.65 -15.35 12.12
N ILE A 84 -5.99 -15.96 11.17
CA ILE A 84 -6.34 -17.34 10.82
C ILE A 84 -6.04 -18.28 11.97
N ARG A 85 -4.91 -18.10 12.65
CA ARG A 85 -4.60 -18.95 13.78
C ARG A 85 -5.60 -18.78 14.90
N GLU A 86 -6.20 -17.60 15.02
CA GLU A 86 -7.17 -17.34 16.05
C GLU A 86 -8.59 -17.66 15.63
N GLY A 87 -8.76 -18.16 14.42
CA GLY A 87 -10.09 -18.55 13.97
C GLY A 87 -10.92 -17.45 13.35
N ASN A 88 -10.33 -16.30 13.09
CA ASN A 88 -11.05 -15.20 12.49
C ASN A 88 -10.98 -15.30 10.99
N ASP A 89 -11.76 -16.21 10.43
CA ASP A 89 -11.65 -16.51 9.02
C ASP A 89 -12.20 -15.42 8.13
N GLU A 90 -12.95 -14.47 8.66
CA GLU A 90 -13.46 -13.44 7.81
C GLU A 90 -12.36 -12.57 7.24
N VAL A 91 -11.15 -12.63 7.79
CA VAL A 91 -10.08 -11.87 7.17
C VAL A 91 -9.72 -12.44 5.80
N ILE A 92 -10.05 -13.69 5.54
CA ILE A 92 -9.80 -14.27 4.23
C ILE A 92 -10.67 -13.61 3.19
N ASP A 93 -11.94 -13.38 3.53
CA ASP A 93 -12.84 -12.69 2.61
C ASP A 93 -12.38 -11.27 2.36
N GLU A 94 -11.93 -10.60 3.41
CA GLU A 94 -11.43 -9.25 3.29
C GLU A 94 -10.20 -9.22 2.37
N LEU A 95 -9.31 -10.20 2.52
CA LEU A 95 -8.12 -10.26 1.69
C LEU A 95 -8.49 -10.50 0.23
N LEU A 96 -9.44 -11.39 -0.01
CA LEU A 96 -9.86 -11.66 -1.38
C LEU A 96 -10.46 -10.42 -2.03
N ALA A 97 -11.25 -9.67 -1.29
CA ALA A 97 -11.83 -8.44 -1.82
C ALA A 97 -10.74 -7.44 -2.17
N THR A 98 -9.73 -7.34 -1.32
CA THR A 98 -8.62 -6.43 -1.58
C THR A 98 -7.83 -6.86 -2.80
N LEU A 99 -7.58 -8.16 -2.94
CA LEU A 99 -6.86 -8.65 -4.09
C LEU A 99 -7.60 -8.36 -5.38
N GLN A 100 -8.91 -8.46 -5.36
CA GLN A 100 -9.68 -8.16 -6.55
C GLN A 100 -9.52 -6.72 -6.97
N LYS A 101 -9.44 -5.81 -6.01
CA LYS A 101 -9.23 -4.41 -6.32
C LYS A 101 -7.85 -4.18 -6.92
N LEU A 102 -6.85 -4.90 -6.44
CA LEU A 102 -5.50 -4.73 -6.94
C LEU A 102 -5.31 -5.32 -8.32
N MET A 103 -6.11 -6.30 -8.68
CA MET A 103 -5.96 -6.99 -9.94
C MET A 103 -6.78 -6.40 -11.06
N ARG A 104 -7.50 -5.30 -10.80
CA ARG A 104 -8.31 -4.72 -11.84
C ARG A 104 -7.55 -3.86 -12.79
#